data_408826c7de249754ca3024f52d825e2f
#
_entry.id   408826c7de249754ca3024f52d825e2f
#
_cell.length_a   1.000
_cell.length_b   1.000
_cell.length_c   1.000
_cell.angle_alpha   90.00
_cell.angle_beta   90.00
_cell.angle_gamma   90.00
#
_symmetry.space_group_name_H-M   'P 1'
#
loop_
_entity.id
_entity.type
_entity.pdbx_description
1 polymer ?
#
loop_
_entity_poly.entity_id
_entity_poly.type
_entity_poly.pdbx_seq_one_letter_code
_entity_poly.pdbx_strand_id
1 'polypeptide(L)'
;PEGMETLRRQAQWLNQYPNVTIQVEGHADERGTREYNIALSARRSTATREFLISQGVSAQRVATLAYGKERPVALCDAESCWAQNRRSVTAITGGAKQASLGSIGSS
;
A
#
# COMPACT_ATOMS: atom_id res chain seq x y z
N PRO A 1 0.14 4.71 -15.80
CA PRO A 1 1.25 4.18 -15.04
C PRO A 1 0.98 2.78 -14.50
N GLU A 2 2.04 2.01 -14.31
CA GLU A 2 1.95 0.63 -13.85
C GLU A 2 1.29 0.50 -12.47
N GLY A 3 1.55 1.45 -11.58
CA GLY A 3 0.97 1.43 -10.23
C GLY A 3 -0.55 1.54 -10.25
N MET A 4 -1.10 2.33 -11.14
CA MET A 4 -2.55 2.48 -11.27
C MET A 4 -3.20 1.21 -11.79
N GLU A 5 -2.56 0.54 -12.74
CA GLU A 5 -3.07 -0.71 -13.27
C GLU A 5 -3.10 -1.80 -12.21
N THR A 6 -2.04 -1.88 -11.40
CA THR A 6 -1.96 -2.82 -10.28
C THR A 6 -3.09 -2.54 -9.27
N LEU A 7 -3.33 -1.27 -8.95
CA LEU A 7 -4.39 -0.88 -8.01
C LEU A 7 -5.78 -1.21 -8.56
N ARG A 8 -6.01 -1.07 -9.87
CA ARG A 8 -7.29 -1.46 -10.46
C ARG A 8 -7.54 -2.96 -10.31
N ARG A 9 -6.51 -3.77 -10.51
CA ARG A 9 -6.60 -5.22 -10.33
C ARG A 9 -6.87 -5.57 -8.87
N GLN A 10 -6.22 -4.88 -7.94
CA GLN A 10 -6.47 -5.07 -6.52
C GLN A 10 -7.92 -4.73 -6.17
N ALA A 11 -8.44 -3.63 -6.70
CA ALA A 11 -9.82 -3.22 -6.46
C ALA A 11 -10.80 -4.24 -7.01
N GLN A 12 -10.57 -4.75 -8.23
CA GLN A 12 -11.40 -5.78 -8.82
C GLN A 12 -11.42 -7.04 -7.97
N TRP A 13 -10.27 -7.47 -7.49
CA TRP A 13 -10.15 -8.64 -6.64
C TRP A 13 -10.90 -8.43 -5.32
N LEU A 14 -10.74 -7.26 -4.70
CA LEU A 14 -11.41 -6.93 -3.44
C LEU A 14 -12.93 -6.85 -3.61
N ASN A 15 -13.42 -6.35 -4.74
CA ASN A 15 -14.85 -6.32 -5.02
C ASN A 15 -15.43 -7.71 -5.24
N GLN A 16 -14.62 -8.64 -5.73
CA GLN A 16 -15.00 -10.03 -5.91
C GLN A 16 -15.07 -10.79 -4.58
N TYR A 17 -14.28 -10.37 -3.59
CA TYR A 17 -14.23 -11.02 -2.27
C TYR A 17 -14.57 -10.00 -1.17
N PRO A 18 -15.86 -9.66 -1.00
CA PRO A 18 -16.26 -8.52 -0.18
C PRO A 18 -15.98 -8.65 1.32
N ASN A 19 -15.65 -9.84 1.81
CA ASN A 19 -15.32 -10.04 3.22
C ASN A 19 -13.86 -9.82 3.55
N VAL A 20 -13.02 -9.63 2.53
CA VAL A 20 -11.58 -9.39 2.75
C VAL A 20 -11.38 -7.95 3.22
N THR A 21 -10.61 -7.81 4.31
CA THR A 21 -10.14 -6.52 4.81
C THR A 21 -8.65 -6.39 4.57
N ILE A 22 -8.19 -5.18 4.34
CA ILE A 22 -6.80 -4.91 4.01
C ILE A 22 -6.26 -3.72 4.81
N GLN A 23 -4.94 -3.65 4.87
CA GLN A 23 -4.21 -2.51 5.39
C GLN A 23 -3.25 -2.03 4.31
N VAL A 24 -3.30 -0.74 4.01
CA VAL A 24 -2.38 -0.12 3.06
C VAL A 24 -1.24 0.50 3.84
N GLU A 25 -0.02 0.05 3.57
CA GLU A 25 1.19 0.48 4.26
C GLU A 25 1.97 1.41 3.34
N GLY A 26 2.17 2.64 3.78
CA GLY A 26 2.98 3.61 3.05
C GLY A 26 4.42 3.59 3.54
N HIS A 27 5.35 3.67 2.61
CA HIS A 27 6.77 3.65 2.89
C HIS A 27 7.48 4.80 2.17
N ALA A 28 8.61 5.23 2.73
CA ALA A 28 9.45 6.28 2.16
C ALA A 28 10.90 5.78 2.13
N ASP A 29 11.75 6.50 1.40
CA ASP A 29 13.19 6.19 1.40
C ASP A 29 13.87 6.81 2.64
N GLU A 30 15.19 6.59 2.78
CA GLU A 30 15.94 6.98 3.96
C GLU A 30 16.26 8.48 4.07
N ARG A 31 15.98 9.26 3.02
CA ARG A 31 16.31 10.68 2.99
C ARG A 31 15.32 11.51 3.79
N GLY A 32 15.82 12.57 4.45
CA GLY A 32 14.98 13.49 5.20
C GLY A 32 14.78 13.07 6.65
N THR A 33 13.98 13.86 7.36
CA THR A 33 13.69 13.60 8.77
C THR A 33 12.66 12.49 8.92
N ARG A 34 12.61 11.91 10.12
CA ARG A 34 11.63 10.88 10.45
C ARG A 34 10.21 11.41 10.30
N GLU A 35 9.95 12.60 10.83
CA GLU A 35 8.62 13.22 10.78
C GLU A 35 8.18 13.52 9.35
N TYR A 36 9.09 14.04 8.54
CA TYR A 36 8.80 14.32 7.14
C TYR A 36 8.44 13.03 6.40
N ASN A 37 9.20 11.97 6.62
CA ASN A 37 8.98 10.70 5.92
C ASN A 37 7.73 9.97 6.40
N ILE A 38 7.36 10.10 7.67
CA ILE A 38 6.10 9.56 8.16
C ILE A 38 4.93 10.28 7.48
N ALA A 39 4.99 11.61 7.39
CA ALA A 39 3.95 12.39 6.72
C ALA A 39 3.85 12.03 5.23
N LEU A 40 4.99 11.86 4.56
CA LEU A 40 5.01 11.49 3.15
C LEU A 40 4.43 10.09 2.92
N SER A 41 4.78 9.12 3.77
CA SER A 41 4.26 7.76 3.66
C SER A 41 2.77 7.70 4.00
N ALA A 42 2.29 8.54 4.92
CA ALA A 42 0.87 8.66 5.23
C ALA A 42 0.09 9.19 4.02
N ARG A 43 0.61 10.21 3.34
CA ARG A 43 -0.02 10.72 2.11
C ARG A 43 -0.06 9.65 1.02
N ARG A 44 0.99 8.84 0.91
CA ARG A 44 1.06 7.76 -0.07
C ARG A 44 0.03 6.67 0.20
N SER A 45 -0.08 6.22 1.45
CA SER A 45 -1.07 5.20 1.82
C SER A 45 -2.50 5.74 1.71
N THR A 46 -2.72 7.01 2.06
CA THR A 46 -4.04 7.65 1.93
C THR A 46 -4.44 7.75 0.45
N ALA A 47 -3.52 8.14 -0.42
CA ALA A 47 -3.81 8.23 -1.86
C ALA A 47 -4.20 6.85 -2.42
N THR A 48 -3.50 5.81 -2.02
CA THR A 48 -3.82 4.44 -2.44
C THR A 48 -5.20 4.03 -1.94
N ARG A 49 -5.50 4.30 -0.67
CA ARG A 49 -6.82 4.02 -0.09
C ARG A 49 -7.94 4.74 -0.83
N GLU A 50 -7.75 6.04 -1.09
CA GLU A 50 -8.74 6.85 -1.80
C GLU A 50 -9.00 6.29 -3.20
N PHE A 51 -7.97 5.83 -3.89
CA PHE A 51 -8.14 5.22 -5.20
C PHE A 51 -8.97 3.94 -5.12
N LEU A 52 -8.67 3.06 -4.15
CA LEU A 52 -9.43 1.82 -3.98
C LEU A 52 -10.91 2.11 -3.70
N ILE A 53 -11.17 3.11 -2.86
CA ILE A 53 -12.54 3.54 -2.55
C ILE A 53 -13.24 4.04 -3.82
N SER A 54 -12.54 4.80 -4.65
CA SER A 54 -13.10 5.30 -5.90
C SER A 54 -13.46 4.18 -6.86
N GLN A 55 -12.84 3.02 -6.71
CA GLN A 55 -13.12 1.82 -7.52
C GLN A 55 -14.18 0.92 -6.88
N GLY A 56 -14.86 1.37 -5.84
CA GLY A 56 -15.97 0.66 -5.24
C GLY A 56 -15.66 -0.15 -3.99
N VAL A 57 -14.43 -0.09 -3.49
CA VAL A 57 -14.08 -0.79 -2.25
C VAL A 57 -14.58 0.02 -1.07
N SER A 58 -15.27 -0.62 -0.12
CA SER A 58 -15.79 0.06 1.05
C SER A 58 -14.66 0.64 1.92
N ALA A 59 -14.84 1.89 2.36
CA ALA A 59 -13.86 2.57 3.21
C ALA A 59 -13.58 1.81 4.50
N GLN A 60 -14.57 1.10 5.04
CA GLN A 60 -14.43 0.35 6.29
C GLN A 60 -13.53 -0.87 6.16
N ARG A 61 -13.25 -1.30 4.94
CA ARG A 61 -12.41 -2.46 4.67
C ARG A 61 -10.95 -2.11 4.49
N VAL A 62 -10.61 -0.82 4.44
CA VAL A 62 -9.27 -0.35 4.09
C VAL A 62 -8.73 0.53 5.20
N ALA A 63 -7.78 0.00 5.96
CA ALA A 63 -7.02 0.77 6.95
C ALA A 63 -5.72 1.26 6.34
N THR A 64 -5.11 2.28 6.93
CA THR A 64 -3.82 2.79 6.49
C THR A 64 -2.80 2.76 7.62
N LEU A 65 -1.53 2.61 7.27
CA LEU A 65 -0.43 2.66 8.22
C LEU A 65 0.78 3.28 7.54
N ALA A 66 1.41 4.23 8.21
CA ALA A 66 2.57 4.93 7.68
C ALA A 66 3.83 4.51 8.42
N TYR A 67 4.74 3.86 7.72
CA TYR A 67 6.01 3.44 8.29
C TYR A 67 7.13 4.46 8.09
N GLY A 68 6.95 5.43 7.19
CA GLY A 68 8.02 6.35 6.87
C GLY A 68 9.21 5.58 6.28
N LYS A 69 10.39 5.82 6.84
CA LYS A 69 11.64 5.16 6.39
C LYS A 69 12.06 3.99 7.27
N GLU A 70 11.22 3.56 8.20
CA GLU A 70 11.62 2.59 9.23
C GLU A 70 11.64 1.14 8.77
N ARG A 71 11.02 0.83 7.62
CA ARG A 71 11.01 -0.54 7.08
C ARG A 71 11.49 -0.57 5.64
N PRO A 72 12.78 -0.31 5.41
CA PRO A 72 13.31 -0.34 4.05
C PRO A 72 13.39 -1.77 3.51
N VAL A 73 13.17 -1.93 2.21
CA VAL A 73 13.39 -3.21 1.51
C VAL A 73 14.77 -3.25 0.89
N ALA A 74 15.43 -2.11 0.72
CA ALA A 74 16.75 -2.02 0.14
C ALA A 74 17.63 -1.12 1.01
N LEU A 75 18.80 -1.59 1.36
CA LEU A 75 19.71 -0.89 2.29
C LEU A 75 20.97 -0.44 1.55
N CYS A 76 20.88 0.67 0.87
CA CYS A 76 22.05 1.32 0.29
C CYS A 76 21.78 2.81 0.14
N ASP A 77 22.86 3.55 -0.05
CA ASP A 77 22.81 5.00 -0.17
C ASP A 77 22.84 5.39 -1.65
N ALA A 78 21.78 5.02 -2.38
CA ALA A 78 21.67 5.30 -3.81
C ALA A 78 20.22 5.36 -4.23
N GLU A 79 19.94 6.05 -5.34
CA GLU A 79 18.57 6.23 -5.86
C GLU A 79 17.88 4.89 -6.14
N SER A 80 18.62 3.89 -6.59
CA SER A 80 18.03 2.57 -6.87
C SER A 80 17.40 1.95 -5.62
N CYS A 81 18.05 2.09 -4.45
CA CYS A 81 17.49 1.60 -3.19
C CYS A 81 16.40 2.51 -2.68
N TRP A 82 16.56 3.82 -2.80
CA TRP A 82 15.55 4.78 -2.37
C TRP A 82 14.25 4.59 -3.15
N ALA A 83 14.34 4.36 -4.46
CA ALA A 83 13.17 4.12 -5.29
C ALA A 83 12.41 2.86 -4.85
N GLN A 84 13.12 1.80 -4.46
CA GLN A 84 12.48 0.59 -3.96
C GLN A 84 11.79 0.80 -2.61
N ASN A 85 12.30 1.73 -1.79
CA ASN A 85 11.74 2.02 -0.48
C ASN A 85 10.52 2.96 -0.55
N ARG A 86 10.42 3.78 -1.59
CA ARG A 86 9.24 4.64 -1.82
C ARG A 86 8.11 3.78 -2.39
N ARG A 87 7.28 3.24 -1.53
CA ARG A 87 6.26 2.29 -1.98
C ARG A 87 5.01 2.31 -1.12
N SER A 88 3.97 1.71 -1.65
CA SER A 88 2.75 1.40 -0.93
C SER A 88 2.51 -0.10 -1.03
N VAL A 89 2.25 -0.75 0.08
CA VAL A 89 2.05 -2.20 0.15
C VAL A 89 0.66 -2.48 0.67
N THR A 90 -0.05 -3.41 0.03
CA THR A 90 -1.37 -3.82 0.46
C THR A 90 -1.27 -5.20 1.12
N ALA A 91 -1.65 -5.26 2.39
CA ALA A 91 -1.61 -6.50 3.16
C ALA A 91 -3.02 -6.94 3.56
N ILE A 92 -3.31 -8.22 3.41
CA ILE A 92 -4.60 -8.78 3.84
C ILE A 92 -4.58 -8.92 5.35
N THR A 93 -5.63 -8.39 6.01
CA THR A 93 -5.75 -8.45 7.48
C THR A 93 -6.90 -9.33 7.96
N GLY A 94 -7.83 -9.72 7.06
CA GLY A 94 -8.94 -10.58 7.44
C GLY A 94 -9.69 -11.10 6.25
N GLY A 95 -10.51 -12.12 6.42
CA GLY A 95 -11.37 -12.67 5.39
C GLY A 95 -10.65 -13.46 4.30
N ALA A 96 -9.35 -13.73 4.46
CA ALA A 96 -8.53 -14.38 3.43
C ALA A 96 -8.96 -15.81 3.13
N LYS A 97 -9.64 -16.48 4.06
CA LYS A 97 -10.09 -17.86 3.87
C LYS A 97 -11.13 -18.01 2.75
N GLN A 98 -11.78 -16.92 2.36
CA GLN A 98 -12.82 -16.92 1.33
C GLN A 98 -12.26 -16.61 -0.05
N ALA A 99 -10.99 -16.28 -0.12
CA ALA A 99 -10.32 -15.93 -1.36
C ALA A 99 -9.17 -16.88 -1.60
N SER A 100 -8.92 -17.21 -2.86
CA SER A 100 -7.66 -17.88 -3.17
C SER A 100 -6.54 -16.93 -2.75
N LEU A 101 -5.43 -17.49 -2.26
CA LEU A 101 -4.32 -16.71 -1.73
C LEU A 101 -3.49 -16.08 -2.84
N GLY A 102 -4.15 -15.38 -3.75
CA GLY A 102 -3.46 -14.58 -4.71
C GLY A 102 -2.82 -13.40 -4.01
N SER A 103 -1.64 -13.01 -4.47
CA SER A 103 -0.98 -11.84 -3.94
C SER A 103 -1.69 -10.57 -4.36
N ILE A 104 -1.93 -9.65 -3.40
CA ILE A 104 -2.38 -8.30 -3.75
C ILE A 104 -1.19 -7.46 -4.20
N GLY A 105 -0.02 -7.70 -3.67
CA GLY A 105 1.22 -7.10 -4.14
C GLY A 105 1.42 -5.66 -3.74
N SER A 106 2.48 -5.07 -4.31
CA SER A 106 2.87 -3.67 -4.07
C SER A 106 2.42 -2.77 -5.19
N SER A 107 2.22 -1.53 -4.85
CA SER A 107 1.86 -0.51 -5.84
C SER A 107 2.74 0.74 -5.72
#